data_8d5eae5b67356acaf22327691af3e3a7
#
_entry.id   8d5eae5b67356acaf22327691af3e3a7
#
_cell.length_a   1.000
_cell.length_b   1.000
_cell.length_c   1.000
_cell.angle_alpha   90.00
_cell.angle_beta   90.00
_cell.angle_gamma   90.00
#
_symmetry.space_group_name_H-M   'P 1'
#
loop_
_entity.id
_entity.type
_entity.pdbx_description
1 polymer ?
#
loop_
_entity_poly.entity_id
_entity_poly.type
_entity_poly.pdbx_seq_one_letter_code
_entity_poly.pdbx_strand_id
1 'polypeptide(L)'
;MSQGCNNVNVEPTVIGGGDGSNAYDAFGRLRVSNPFTIFDSTNVMSKNNLFDEDLTGSGTVTYTANKSTVNLNVTTASGDKVIRQSKRVMSYQPGKSLFIFNTFVMNAQESGLEQRVGSFDANNGIFFEDTGTGYQIVRRSYTSGSSVDDPIAQSAWNGDKLDGTGASGYDLNPTKATILFTDYEWLGMGAVRVGFVIDGKFITAHTFLNANNLDTVYMQTANLPIRYEIETTGTISGAAVLQQVCSSCMIEGGYSPQGIIQSVGTASLAGVTLTTAGTFYNLGTIRIKSGRPYALIIPQGFIASAVA
;
A
#
# COMPACT_ATOMS: atom_id res chain seq x y z
N MET A 1 -43.16 44.95 2.24
CA MET A 1 -42.05 44.57 3.13
C MET A 1 -41.59 43.18 2.72
N SER A 2 -40.49 43.13 1.97
CA SER A 2 -39.86 41.87 1.53
C SER A 2 -38.85 41.45 2.59
N GLN A 3 -39.12 40.36 3.27
CA GLN A 3 -38.10 39.75 4.15
C GLN A 3 -37.11 38.98 3.26
N GLY A 4 -35.89 39.50 3.23
CA GLY A 4 -34.79 38.83 2.57
C GLY A 4 -34.43 37.53 3.33
N CYS A 5 -34.42 36.40 2.64
CA CYS A 5 -33.81 35.18 3.13
C CYS A 5 -32.30 35.42 3.27
N ASN A 6 -31.82 35.51 4.50
CA ASN A 6 -30.40 35.43 4.76
C ASN A 6 -29.94 34.01 4.44
N ASN A 7 -29.18 33.88 3.36
CA ASN A 7 -28.40 32.65 3.14
C ASN A 7 -27.38 32.54 4.28
N VAL A 8 -27.70 31.71 5.25
CA VAL A 8 -26.71 31.26 6.23
C VAL A 8 -25.82 30.25 5.49
N ASN A 9 -24.65 30.68 5.11
CA ASN A 9 -23.58 29.73 4.74
C ASN A 9 -23.23 28.96 5.99
N VAL A 10 -23.83 27.79 6.14
CA VAL A 10 -23.36 26.80 7.15
C VAL A 10 -22.14 26.14 6.54
N GLU A 11 -20.96 26.67 6.84
CA GLU A 11 -19.74 25.91 6.68
C GLU A 11 -19.84 24.71 7.62
N PRO A 12 -19.67 23.47 7.11
CA PRO A 12 -19.71 22.32 7.99
C PRO A 12 -18.57 22.41 8.98
N THR A 13 -18.90 22.72 10.24
CA THR A 13 -17.93 22.64 11.34
C THR A 13 -17.59 21.17 11.53
N VAL A 14 -16.43 20.76 11.06
CA VAL A 14 -15.91 19.41 11.29
C VAL A 14 -15.57 19.28 12.78
N ILE A 15 -16.39 18.54 13.50
CA ILE A 15 -16.17 18.21 14.90
C ILE A 15 -15.05 17.16 14.94
N GLY A 16 -13.83 17.61 15.10
CA GLY A 16 -12.64 16.77 15.21
C GLY A 16 -11.43 17.48 14.64
N GLY A 17 -10.47 17.81 15.47
CA GLY A 17 -9.33 18.66 15.17
C GLY A 17 -8.35 18.13 14.11
N GLY A 18 -8.77 18.11 12.87
CA GLY A 18 -8.01 17.88 11.66
C GLY A 18 -8.57 18.75 10.56
N ASP A 19 -7.88 18.89 9.47
CA ASP A 19 -8.28 19.69 8.28
C ASP A 19 -9.57 19.22 7.58
N GLY A 20 -10.29 18.24 8.16
CA GLY A 20 -11.51 17.64 7.59
C GLY A 20 -11.24 16.70 6.41
N SER A 21 -9.99 16.52 6.03
CA SER A 21 -9.61 15.74 4.82
C SER A 21 -10.08 14.29 4.87
N ASN A 22 -10.24 13.72 6.05
CA ASN A 22 -10.70 12.32 6.19
C ASN A 22 -12.20 12.14 6.18
N ALA A 23 -12.99 13.21 6.38
CA ALA A 23 -14.44 13.14 6.19
C ALA A 23 -14.80 13.02 4.71
N TYR A 24 -13.87 13.30 3.83
CA TYR A 24 -14.03 13.26 2.40
C TYR A 24 -13.07 12.27 1.75
N ASP A 25 -13.49 11.66 0.65
CA ASP A 25 -12.62 10.84 -0.18
C ASP A 25 -11.68 11.70 -1.03
N ALA A 26 -10.85 11.05 -1.88
CA ALA A 26 -9.90 11.75 -2.75
C ALA A 26 -10.54 12.65 -3.83
N PHE A 27 -11.85 12.54 -4.04
CA PHE A 27 -12.63 13.42 -4.90
C PHE A 27 -13.46 14.48 -4.15
N GLY A 28 -13.26 14.59 -2.84
CA GLY A 28 -14.00 15.55 -2.01
C GLY A 28 -15.45 15.15 -1.71
N ARG A 29 -15.83 13.88 -1.88
CA ARG A 29 -17.15 13.36 -1.50
C ARG A 29 -17.15 12.98 -0.03
N LEU A 30 -18.20 13.32 0.69
CA LEU A 30 -18.36 12.93 2.09
C LEU A 30 -18.38 11.40 2.22
N ARG A 31 -17.56 10.84 3.10
CA ARG A 31 -17.54 9.41 3.42
C ARG A 31 -18.74 9.07 4.30
N VAL A 32 -19.80 8.57 3.70
CA VAL A 32 -21.04 8.16 4.38
C VAL A 32 -21.30 6.65 4.29
N SER A 33 -20.45 5.92 3.56
CA SER A 33 -20.54 4.48 3.44
C SER A 33 -19.69 3.79 4.53
N ASN A 34 -20.09 2.58 4.93
CA ASN A 34 -19.24 1.78 5.80
C ASN A 34 -18.00 1.31 5.03
N PRO A 35 -16.79 1.51 5.55
CA PRO A 35 -15.58 0.99 4.94
C PRO A 35 -15.61 -0.54 4.94
N PHE A 36 -15.19 -1.15 3.83
CA PHE A 36 -15.06 -2.58 3.67
C PHE A 36 -13.58 -2.95 3.64
N THR A 37 -13.13 -3.72 4.63
CA THR A 37 -11.74 -4.17 4.70
C THR A 37 -11.49 -5.25 3.66
N ILE A 38 -10.63 -4.98 2.68
CA ILE A 38 -10.22 -5.95 1.66
C ILE A 38 -8.91 -6.67 2.03
N PHE A 39 -8.16 -6.11 2.95
CA PHE A 39 -6.94 -6.71 3.49
C PHE A 39 -6.67 -6.18 4.90
N ASP A 40 -6.28 -7.07 5.80
CA ASP A 40 -5.75 -6.74 7.11
C ASP A 40 -4.61 -7.71 7.48
N SER A 41 -3.68 -7.23 8.24
CA SER A 41 -2.54 -8.01 8.72
C SER A 41 -2.07 -7.51 10.07
N THR A 42 -1.96 -8.42 11.01
CA THR A 42 -1.33 -8.21 12.32
C THR A 42 -0.27 -9.28 12.55
N ASN A 43 0.71 -8.99 13.40
CA ASN A 43 1.76 -9.92 13.81
C ASN A 43 1.63 -10.34 15.29
N VAL A 44 0.42 -10.28 15.87
CA VAL A 44 0.20 -10.50 17.31
C VAL A 44 0.53 -11.93 17.74
N MET A 45 0.06 -12.92 17.01
CA MET A 45 0.23 -14.34 17.36
C MET A 45 1.49 -14.97 16.76
N SER A 46 1.85 -14.50 15.58
CA SER A 46 2.99 -14.99 14.82
C SER A 46 3.32 -14.03 13.67
N LYS A 47 4.44 -14.26 13.00
CA LYS A 47 4.73 -13.62 11.71
C LYS A 47 3.61 -13.94 10.72
N ASN A 48 2.94 -12.91 10.20
CA ASN A 48 1.81 -13.08 9.30
C ASN A 48 2.26 -13.67 7.95
N ASN A 49 1.62 -14.78 7.56
CA ASN A 49 1.91 -15.54 6.34
C ASN A 49 1.33 -14.92 5.05
N LEU A 50 0.58 -13.84 5.14
CA LEU A 50 0.03 -13.12 3.98
C LEU A 50 1.08 -12.24 3.26
N PHE A 51 2.32 -12.30 3.69
CA PHE A 51 3.46 -11.62 3.07
C PHE A 51 4.49 -12.62 2.55
N ASP A 52 5.08 -12.29 1.41
CA ASP A 52 6.30 -12.89 0.90
C ASP A 52 7.52 -12.04 1.29
N GLU A 53 8.67 -12.67 1.36
CA GLU A 53 9.94 -12.07 1.72
C GLU A 53 10.95 -12.33 0.61
N ASP A 54 11.58 -11.26 0.13
CA ASP A 54 12.68 -11.32 -0.83
C ASP A 54 13.93 -10.74 -0.19
N LEU A 55 14.99 -11.53 -0.15
CA LEU A 55 16.22 -11.25 0.57
C LEU A 55 17.39 -11.19 -0.40
N THR A 56 18.18 -10.14 -0.32
CA THR A 56 19.42 -9.97 -1.07
C THR A 56 20.57 -9.72 -0.12
N GLY A 57 21.75 -10.25 -0.44
CA GLY A 57 22.94 -10.11 0.39
C GLY A 57 22.79 -10.86 1.72
N SER A 58 23.08 -10.17 2.80
CA SER A 58 22.98 -10.68 4.18
C SER A 58 21.69 -10.23 4.89
N GLY A 59 20.71 -9.72 4.13
CA GLY A 59 19.41 -9.31 4.66
C GLY A 59 18.68 -10.49 5.32
N THR A 60 17.98 -10.22 6.43
CA THR A 60 17.20 -11.24 7.16
C THR A 60 15.87 -10.69 7.65
N VAL A 61 14.92 -11.60 7.91
CA VAL A 61 13.63 -11.25 8.52
C VAL A 61 13.46 -12.02 9.83
N THR A 62 13.18 -11.32 10.92
CA THR A 62 12.96 -11.90 12.23
C THR A 62 11.63 -11.45 12.82
N TYR A 63 11.03 -12.31 13.66
CA TYR A 63 9.79 -12.02 14.36
C TYR A 63 10.09 -11.77 15.86
N THR A 64 9.54 -10.67 16.38
CA THR A 64 9.66 -10.32 17.80
C THR A 64 8.31 -10.40 18.48
N ALA A 65 8.04 -11.52 19.13
CA ALA A 65 6.71 -11.83 19.69
C ALA A 65 6.22 -10.83 20.74
N ASN A 66 7.08 -10.39 21.66
CA ASN A 66 6.72 -9.45 22.71
C ASN A 66 6.48 -8.00 22.21
N LYS A 67 6.82 -7.70 20.97
CA LYS A 67 6.55 -6.42 20.30
C LYS A 67 5.50 -6.58 19.20
N SER A 68 5.11 -7.80 18.85
CA SER A 68 4.23 -8.10 17.70
C SER A 68 4.73 -7.49 16.39
N THR A 69 6.06 -7.52 16.17
CA THR A 69 6.70 -6.92 15.00
C THR A 69 7.43 -7.95 14.17
N VAL A 70 7.47 -7.71 12.87
CA VAL A 70 8.39 -8.37 11.94
C VAL A 70 9.48 -7.37 11.60
N ASN A 71 10.72 -7.76 11.83
CA ASN A 71 11.89 -6.93 11.63
C ASN A 71 12.57 -7.32 10.33
N LEU A 72 12.72 -6.35 9.44
CA LEU A 72 13.52 -6.44 8.23
C LEU A 72 14.91 -5.92 8.60
N ASN A 73 15.92 -6.78 8.57
CA ASN A 73 17.25 -6.46 9.05
C ASN A 73 18.24 -6.44 7.90
N VAL A 74 19.11 -5.44 7.87
CA VAL A 74 20.27 -5.34 6.98
C VAL A 74 21.55 -5.18 7.81
N THR A 75 22.67 -5.60 7.26
CA THR A 75 23.99 -5.46 7.89
C THR A 75 24.62 -4.12 7.54
N THR A 76 25.87 -3.92 7.89
CA THR A 76 26.64 -2.73 7.53
C THR A 76 27.14 -2.74 6.08
N ALA A 77 27.01 -3.87 5.38
CA ALA A 77 27.54 -4.05 4.02
C ALA A 77 26.59 -3.39 2.99
N SER A 78 27.15 -2.75 1.99
CA SER A 78 26.39 -2.26 0.83
C SER A 78 25.80 -3.42 0.02
N GLY A 79 24.56 -3.27 -0.45
CA GLY A 79 23.87 -4.25 -1.30
C GLY A 79 22.98 -5.25 -0.54
N ASP A 80 22.87 -5.12 0.78
CA ASP A 80 21.85 -5.87 1.52
C ASP A 80 20.48 -5.25 1.24
N LYS A 81 19.49 -6.10 0.99
CA LYS A 81 18.11 -5.66 0.76
C LYS A 81 17.12 -6.67 1.33
N VAL A 82 16.08 -6.15 1.95
CA VAL A 82 14.96 -6.95 2.42
C VAL A 82 13.67 -6.32 1.96
N ILE A 83 12.87 -7.10 1.24
CA ILE A 83 11.51 -6.75 0.83
C ILE A 83 10.55 -7.67 1.57
N ARG A 84 9.53 -7.09 2.19
CA ARG A 84 8.39 -7.81 2.70
C ARG A 84 7.11 -7.25 2.07
N GLN A 85 6.47 -8.07 1.24
CA GLN A 85 5.37 -7.65 0.38
C GLN A 85 4.15 -8.54 0.55
N SER A 86 2.95 -7.96 0.56
CA SER A 86 1.72 -8.76 0.62
C SER A 86 1.58 -9.66 -0.60
N LYS A 87 1.23 -10.93 -0.38
CA LYS A 87 0.94 -11.91 -1.46
C LYS A 87 -0.27 -11.49 -2.28
N ARG A 88 -1.20 -10.80 -1.64
CA ARG A 88 -2.38 -10.25 -2.27
C ARG A 88 -2.11 -8.83 -2.71
N VAL A 89 -2.44 -8.50 -3.94
CA VAL A 89 -2.56 -7.12 -4.40
C VAL A 89 -3.91 -6.54 -3.99
N MET A 90 -3.92 -5.26 -3.66
CA MET A 90 -5.13 -4.55 -3.27
C MET A 90 -5.94 -4.23 -4.52
N SER A 91 -7.09 -4.89 -4.67
CA SER A 91 -7.93 -4.74 -5.86
C SER A 91 -8.65 -3.40 -5.84
N TYR A 92 -8.33 -2.55 -6.80
CA TYR A 92 -9.01 -1.29 -7.01
C TYR A 92 -10.33 -1.48 -7.78
N GLN A 93 -11.36 -0.75 -7.37
CA GLN A 93 -12.61 -0.62 -8.11
C GLN A 93 -12.83 0.84 -8.53
N PRO A 94 -12.97 1.13 -9.84
CA PRO A 94 -13.20 2.50 -10.32
C PRO A 94 -14.38 3.18 -9.62
N GLY A 95 -14.19 4.44 -9.24
CA GLY A 95 -15.18 5.23 -8.54
C GLY A 95 -15.28 4.99 -7.03
N LYS A 96 -14.35 4.20 -6.47
CA LYS A 96 -14.22 3.97 -5.04
C LYS A 96 -12.82 4.32 -4.57
N SER A 97 -12.71 4.90 -3.38
CA SER A 97 -11.42 5.19 -2.76
C SER A 97 -10.81 3.93 -2.14
N LEU A 98 -9.50 3.76 -2.32
CA LEU A 98 -8.70 2.86 -1.50
C LEU A 98 -8.04 3.65 -0.38
N PHE A 99 -8.21 3.18 0.85
CA PHE A 99 -7.64 3.77 2.04
C PHE A 99 -6.74 2.75 2.73
N ILE A 100 -5.43 3.01 2.71
CA ILE A 100 -4.40 2.06 3.12
C ILE A 100 -3.68 2.61 4.34
N PHE A 101 -3.48 1.76 5.35
CA PHE A 101 -2.68 2.04 6.53
C PHE A 101 -1.47 1.13 6.60
N ASN A 102 -0.34 1.71 6.94
CA ASN A 102 0.91 1.02 7.25
C ASN A 102 1.42 1.49 8.61
N THR A 103 1.67 0.55 9.52
CA THR A 103 2.25 0.85 10.82
C THR A 103 3.66 0.26 10.92
N PHE A 104 4.62 1.09 11.28
CA PHE A 104 6.04 0.74 11.27
C PHE A 104 6.88 1.58 12.24
N VAL A 105 8.15 1.17 12.38
CA VAL A 105 9.22 1.95 13.00
C VAL A 105 10.44 1.84 12.09
N MET A 106 10.98 2.96 11.64
CA MET A 106 12.20 3.00 10.83
C MET A 106 13.45 3.06 11.71
N ASN A 107 14.57 2.67 11.14
CA ASN A 107 15.87 2.99 11.69
C ASN A 107 16.13 4.50 11.58
N ALA A 108 17.02 5.02 12.39
CA ALA A 108 17.46 6.41 12.24
C ALA A 108 18.09 6.63 10.86
N GLN A 109 17.94 7.85 10.33
CA GLN A 109 18.53 8.21 9.05
C GLN A 109 20.04 8.05 9.08
N GLU A 110 20.57 7.44 8.04
CA GLU A 110 21.98 7.28 7.82
C GLU A 110 22.27 7.21 6.33
N SER A 111 23.27 7.96 5.86
CA SER A 111 23.67 7.95 4.45
C SER A 111 24.04 6.52 4.01
N GLY A 112 23.47 6.06 2.90
CA GLY A 112 23.62 4.68 2.41
C GLY A 112 22.58 3.70 2.92
N LEU A 113 21.61 4.16 3.73
CA LEU A 113 20.45 3.38 4.15
C LEU A 113 19.17 3.97 3.53
N GLU A 114 18.39 3.14 2.84
CA GLU A 114 17.09 3.53 2.29
C GLU A 114 15.99 2.65 2.87
N GLN A 115 14.87 3.27 3.25
CA GLN A 115 13.73 2.59 3.85
C GLN A 115 12.44 3.07 3.18
N ARG A 116 11.59 2.14 2.73
CA ARG A 116 10.37 2.44 1.98
C ARG A 116 9.17 1.70 2.56
N VAL A 117 8.05 2.40 2.69
CA VAL A 117 6.78 1.83 3.18
C VAL A 117 5.62 2.41 2.38
N GLY A 118 4.72 1.56 1.88
CA GLY A 118 3.54 2.01 1.16
C GLY A 118 2.82 0.93 0.37
N SER A 119 2.15 1.35 -0.69
CA SER A 119 1.49 0.49 -1.66
C SER A 119 2.22 0.61 -3.00
N PHE A 120 3.14 -0.31 -3.27
CA PHE A 120 4.00 -0.25 -4.46
C PHE A 120 4.61 -1.60 -4.81
N ASP A 121 5.02 -1.71 -6.06
CA ASP A 121 5.84 -2.81 -6.57
C ASP A 121 7.12 -2.27 -7.22
N ALA A 122 7.77 -3.06 -8.06
CA ALA A 122 8.97 -2.63 -8.79
C ALA A 122 8.69 -1.53 -9.83
N ASN A 123 7.43 -1.43 -10.31
CA ASN A 123 7.07 -0.64 -11.46
C ASN A 123 6.14 0.54 -11.13
N ASN A 124 5.23 0.37 -10.18
CA ASN A 124 4.21 1.37 -9.85
C ASN A 124 4.03 1.48 -8.35
N GLY A 125 3.57 2.64 -7.89
CA GLY A 125 3.14 2.77 -6.52
C GLY A 125 3.28 4.14 -5.90
N ILE A 126 2.81 4.21 -4.66
CA ILE A 126 2.91 5.38 -3.79
C ILE A 126 3.52 4.90 -2.46
N PHE A 127 4.59 5.55 -2.03
CA PHE A 127 5.27 5.19 -0.80
C PHE A 127 5.95 6.38 -0.13
N PHE A 128 6.12 6.25 1.16
CA PHE A 128 6.98 7.09 1.98
C PHE A 128 8.39 6.49 1.98
N GLU A 129 9.38 7.32 1.83
CA GLU A 129 10.78 6.92 1.76
C GLU A 129 11.65 7.75 2.68
N ASP A 130 12.52 7.08 3.39
CA ASP A 130 13.71 7.64 4.01
C ASP A 130 14.91 7.34 3.09
N THR A 131 15.55 8.38 2.58
CA THR A 131 16.71 8.28 1.67
C THR A 131 18.04 8.16 2.42
N GLY A 132 17.97 8.09 3.77
CA GLY A 132 19.15 8.19 4.64
C GLY A 132 19.64 9.64 4.88
N THR A 133 19.12 10.61 4.13
CA THR A 133 19.47 12.05 4.27
C THR A 133 18.24 12.95 4.33
N GLY A 134 17.06 12.43 4.11
CA GLY A 134 15.80 13.17 4.15
C GLY A 134 14.61 12.26 3.89
N TYR A 135 13.43 12.78 4.19
CA TYR A 135 12.18 12.10 3.91
C TYR A 135 11.54 12.60 2.62
N GLN A 136 10.89 11.70 1.91
CA GLN A 136 10.14 12.03 0.71
C GLN A 136 8.91 11.13 0.54
N ILE A 137 7.91 11.62 -0.21
CA ILE A 137 6.79 10.83 -0.71
C ILE A 137 7.01 10.63 -2.19
N VAL A 138 6.97 9.38 -2.63
CA VAL A 138 7.32 9.02 -4.01
C VAL A 138 6.09 8.47 -4.72
N ARG A 139 5.90 8.94 -5.95
CA ARG A 139 4.99 8.34 -6.93
C ARG A 139 5.83 7.64 -8.00
N ARG A 140 5.76 6.30 -8.03
CA ARG A 140 6.43 5.46 -9.03
C ARG A 140 5.48 5.12 -10.16
N SER A 141 5.93 5.26 -11.40
CA SER A 141 5.14 5.01 -12.60
C SER A 141 5.91 4.21 -13.65
N TYR A 142 5.21 3.31 -14.34
CA TYR A 142 5.76 2.53 -15.46
C TYR A 142 5.12 2.92 -16.81
N THR A 143 4.50 4.08 -16.88
CA THR A 143 3.76 4.54 -18.09
C THR A 143 4.65 4.82 -19.30
N SER A 144 5.93 5.08 -19.06
CA SER A 144 6.95 5.25 -20.12
C SER A 144 7.55 3.94 -20.66
N GLY A 145 7.19 2.78 -20.07
CA GLY A 145 7.82 1.49 -20.35
C GLY A 145 9.07 1.21 -19.50
N SER A 146 9.41 2.11 -18.59
CA SER A 146 10.43 1.94 -17.55
C SER A 146 9.89 2.50 -16.24
N SER A 147 10.41 2.01 -15.11
CA SER A 147 10.08 2.55 -13.79
C SER A 147 10.69 3.94 -13.62
N VAL A 148 9.84 4.92 -13.33
CA VAL A 148 10.23 6.30 -13.08
C VAL A 148 9.66 6.75 -11.76
N ASP A 149 10.50 7.27 -10.88
CA ASP A 149 10.12 7.83 -9.60
C ASP A 149 9.98 9.35 -9.69
N ASP A 150 8.90 9.87 -9.12
CA ASP A 150 8.61 11.29 -8.92
C ASP A 150 8.65 11.57 -7.41
N PRO A 151 9.84 11.84 -6.85
CA PRO A 151 10.01 12.06 -5.43
C PRO A 151 9.66 13.50 -5.04
N ILE A 152 8.88 13.65 -3.98
CA ILE A 152 8.55 14.95 -3.38
C ILE A 152 9.18 15.01 -2.00
N ALA A 153 10.26 15.77 -1.88
CA ALA A 153 10.95 15.98 -0.61
C ALA A 153 10.03 16.61 0.45
N GLN A 154 10.27 16.33 1.73
CA GLN A 154 9.45 16.82 2.85
C GLN A 154 9.27 18.35 2.80
N SER A 155 10.31 19.09 2.46
CA SER A 155 10.25 20.56 2.32
C SER A 155 9.30 21.07 1.23
N ALA A 156 8.97 20.21 0.25
CA ALA A 156 8.08 20.50 -0.88
C ALA A 156 6.68 19.88 -0.71
N TRP A 157 6.37 19.26 0.41
CA TRP A 157 5.01 18.78 0.66
C TRP A 157 4.02 19.94 0.68
N ASN A 158 2.89 19.75 -0.01
CA ASN A 158 1.90 20.81 -0.22
C ASN A 158 0.76 20.85 0.80
N GLY A 159 0.71 19.84 1.71
CA GLY A 159 -0.10 19.85 2.91
C GLY A 159 0.73 20.33 4.11
N ASP A 160 0.75 19.52 5.18
CA ASP A 160 1.61 19.80 6.33
C ASP A 160 3.00 19.18 6.09
N LYS A 161 4.04 19.98 6.24
CA LYS A 161 5.42 19.49 6.06
C LYS A 161 5.89 18.55 7.16
N LEU A 162 5.22 18.57 8.33
CA LEU A 162 5.58 17.75 9.48
C LEU A 162 7.07 17.91 9.85
N ASP A 163 7.57 19.12 9.78
CA ASP A 163 8.91 19.57 10.18
C ASP A 163 8.88 20.55 11.36
N GLY A 164 7.75 20.58 12.08
CA GLY A 164 7.47 21.51 13.17
C GLY A 164 7.00 22.90 12.69
N THR A 165 7.09 23.23 11.40
CA THR A 165 6.70 24.54 10.85
C THR A 165 5.32 24.54 10.19
N GLY A 166 4.73 23.36 9.95
CA GLY A 166 3.42 23.20 9.34
C GLY A 166 2.28 23.58 10.30
N ALA A 167 1.05 23.60 9.76
CA ALA A 167 -0.15 24.00 10.52
C ALA A 167 -0.44 23.10 11.73
N SER A 168 -0.03 21.83 11.70
CA SER A 168 -0.20 20.89 12.81
C SER A 168 0.79 21.14 13.96
N GLY A 169 1.94 21.75 13.68
CA GLY A 169 3.05 21.93 14.60
C GLY A 169 3.79 20.64 14.95
N TYR A 170 3.46 19.50 14.32
CA TYR A 170 4.17 18.24 14.55
C TYR A 170 5.47 18.17 13.75
N ASP A 171 6.46 17.49 14.34
CA ASP A 171 7.72 17.11 13.73
C ASP A 171 7.74 15.58 13.59
N LEU A 172 7.82 15.08 12.34
CA LEU A 172 7.74 13.67 12.02
C LEU A 172 9.01 12.93 12.45
N ASN A 173 8.85 11.96 13.32
CA ASN A 173 9.94 11.09 13.73
C ASN A 173 9.62 9.61 13.45
N PRO A 174 9.96 9.08 12.26
CA PRO A 174 9.68 7.69 11.90
C PRO A 174 10.48 6.65 12.70
N THR A 175 11.45 7.06 13.53
CA THR A 175 12.13 6.16 14.49
C THR A 175 11.24 5.81 15.68
N LYS A 176 10.06 6.41 15.77
CA LYS A 176 8.99 6.09 16.69
C LYS A 176 7.87 5.37 15.96
N ALA A 177 6.91 4.84 16.72
CA ALA A 177 5.73 4.20 16.14
C ALA A 177 5.00 5.18 15.20
N THR A 178 4.94 4.83 13.93
CA THR A 178 4.40 5.66 12.85
C THR A 178 3.25 4.97 12.17
N ILE A 179 2.18 5.72 11.90
CA ILE A 179 1.04 5.29 11.09
C ILE A 179 0.99 6.16 9.84
N LEU A 180 1.34 5.57 8.70
CA LEU A 180 1.19 6.16 7.37
C LEU A 180 -0.20 5.82 6.84
N PHE A 181 -0.89 6.79 6.25
CA PHE A 181 -2.05 6.52 5.41
C PHE A 181 -1.81 6.97 3.97
N THR A 182 -2.38 6.20 3.04
CA THR A 182 -2.47 6.55 1.64
C THR A 182 -3.93 6.41 1.21
N ASP A 183 -4.47 7.46 0.61
CA ASP A 183 -5.86 7.53 0.19
C ASP A 183 -5.93 7.97 -1.27
N TYR A 184 -6.49 7.14 -2.12
CA TYR A 184 -6.54 7.46 -3.54
C TYR A 184 -7.74 6.84 -4.28
N GLU A 185 -8.25 7.59 -5.24
CA GLU A 185 -9.10 7.10 -6.31
C GLU A 185 -8.31 7.14 -7.61
N TRP A 186 -7.93 5.99 -8.11
CA TRP A 186 -7.03 5.96 -9.26
C TRP A 186 -7.68 6.56 -10.51
N LEU A 187 -8.75 5.97 -11.07
CA LEU A 187 -9.34 6.36 -12.38
C LEU A 187 -8.30 6.79 -13.44
N GLY A 188 -7.05 6.43 -13.25
CA GLY A 188 -5.88 6.83 -14.05
C GLY A 188 -5.35 8.24 -13.74
N MET A 189 -6.18 9.16 -13.29
CA MET A 189 -5.85 10.58 -13.12
C MET A 189 -6.35 11.18 -11.80
N GLY A 190 -6.90 10.37 -10.90
CA GLY A 190 -7.43 10.83 -9.62
C GLY A 190 -6.35 11.35 -8.68
N ALA A 191 -6.76 12.12 -7.67
CA ALA A 191 -5.86 12.62 -6.65
C ALA A 191 -5.39 11.50 -5.71
N VAL A 192 -4.18 11.67 -5.14
CA VAL A 192 -3.62 10.79 -4.12
C VAL A 192 -3.22 11.63 -2.93
N ARG A 193 -3.76 11.30 -1.76
CA ARG A 193 -3.38 11.92 -0.48
C ARG A 193 -2.51 10.96 0.31
N VAL A 194 -1.40 11.47 0.82
CA VAL A 194 -0.49 10.73 1.70
C VAL A 194 -0.25 11.55 2.95
N GLY A 195 -0.27 10.89 4.10
CA GLY A 195 -0.07 11.56 5.37
C GLY A 195 0.08 10.59 6.52
N PHE A 196 0.02 11.14 7.72
CA PHE A 196 0.30 10.40 8.95
C PHE A 196 -0.82 10.58 9.98
N VAL A 197 -1.00 9.57 10.81
CA VAL A 197 -1.90 9.67 11.96
C VAL A 197 -1.06 9.91 13.20
N ILE A 198 -1.18 11.09 13.79
CA ILE A 198 -0.44 11.52 14.98
C ILE A 198 -1.46 11.98 16.04
N ASP A 199 -1.37 11.46 17.25
CA ASP A 199 -2.30 11.77 18.35
C ASP A 199 -3.79 11.61 17.96
N GLY A 200 -4.09 10.58 17.16
CA GLY A 200 -5.45 10.31 16.68
C GLY A 200 -5.97 11.28 15.61
N LYS A 201 -5.12 12.16 15.10
CA LYS A 201 -5.46 13.11 14.02
C LYS A 201 -4.82 12.67 12.72
N PHE A 202 -5.58 12.75 11.65
CA PHE A 202 -5.06 12.57 10.29
C PHE A 202 -4.44 13.88 9.82
N ILE A 203 -3.20 13.82 9.40
CA ILE A 203 -2.47 14.98 8.89
C ILE A 203 -1.99 14.64 7.50
N THR A 204 -2.60 15.29 6.50
CA THR A 204 -2.18 15.14 5.10
C THR A 204 -0.85 15.87 4.89
N ALA A 205 0.18 15.13 4.54
CA ALA A 205 1.49 15.68 4.25
C ALA A 205 1.58 16.18 2.80
N HIS A 206 1.13 15.35 1.85
CA HIS A 206 1.18 15.70 0.43
C HIS A 206 -0.03 15.17 -0.33
N THR A 207 -0.47 15.92 -1.33
CA THR A 207 -1.50 15.51 -2.29
C THR A 207 -0.97 15.63 -3.71
N PHE A 208 -0.89 14.51 -4.43
CA PHE A 208 -0.66 14.52 -5.87
C PHE A 208 -1.95 14.89 -6.58
N LEU A 209 -1.93 16.01 -7.29
CA LEU A 209 -3.05 16.49 -8.12
C LEU A 209 -2.75 16.13 -9.57
N ASN A 210 -3.37 15.08 -10.07
CA ASN A 210 -3.04 14.48 -11.37
C ASN A 210 -3.96 14.97 -12.50
N ALA A 211 -5.27 15.07 -12.23
CA ALA A 211 -6.23 15.52 -13.22
C ALA A 211 -5.95 16.97 -13.69
N ASN A 212 -6.02 17.20 -14.98
CA ASN A 212 -5.71 18.49 -15.64
C ASN A 212 -4.24 18.96 -15.46
N ASN A 213 -3.36 18.12 -14.88
CA ASN A 213 -1.93 18.39 -14.73
C ASN A 213 -1.05 17.41 -15.52
N LEU A 214 -1.53 16.19 -15.74
CA LEU A 214 -0.82 15.17 -16.49
C LEU A 214 -1.53 14.89 -17.82
N ASP A 215 -0.78 14.55 -18.83
CA ASP A 215 -1.26 14.17 -20.16
C ASP A 215 -1.51 12.66 -20.30
N THR A 216 -1.16 11.87 -19.27
CA THR A 216 -1.35 10.42 -19.23
C THR A 216 -1.72 9.96 -17.83
N VAL A 217 -2.03 8.67 -17.66
CA VAL A 217 -2.27 8.08 -16.34
C VAL A 217 -1.03 8.19 -15.46
N TYR A 218 -1.21 8.49 -14.17
CA TYR A 218 -0.09 8.67 -13.25
C TYR A 218 0.57 7.36 -12.81
N MET A 219 -0.13 6.24 -12.90
CA MET A 219 0.38 4.88 -12.71
C MET A 219 -0.33 3.95 -13.70
N GLN A 220 0.37 2.92 -14.15
CA GLN A 220 -0.19 1.94 -15.08
C GLN A 220 -1.29 1.08 -14.44
N THR A 221 -1.25 0.89 -13.13
CA THR A 221 -2.22 0.13 -12.35
C THR A 221 -2.36 0.70 -10.95
N ALA A 222 -3.56 0.50 -10.36
CA ALA A 222 -3.82 0.71 -8.94
C ALA A 222 -3.94 -0.60 -8.15
N ASN A 223 -3.79 -1.74 -8.82
CA ASN A 223 -3.75 -3.05 -8.17
C ASN A 223 -2.33 -3.30 -7.66
N LEU A 224 -2.04 -2.85 -6.46
CA LEU A 224 -0.71 -2.85 -5.87
C LEU A 224 -0.67 -3.65 -4.58
N PRO A 225 0.47 -4.25 -4.24
CA PRO A 225 0.68 -4.86 -2.94
C PRO A 225 0.98 -3.80 -1.88
N ILE A 226 0.83 -4.17 -0.62
CA ILE A 226 1.44 -3.44 0.51
C ILE A 226 2.88 -3.94 0.64
N ARG A 227 3.84 -3.00 0.75
CA ARG A 227 5.26 -3.32 0.76
C ARG A 227 6.03 -2.51 1.78
N TYR A 228 6.96 -3.18 2.43
CA TYR A 228 8.00 -2.67 3.30
C TYR A 228 9.34 -3.08 2.71
N GLU A 229 10.27 -2.14 2.63
CA GLU A 229 11.57 -2.38 2.01
C GLU A 229 12.65 -1.62 2.78
N ILE A 230 13.77 -2.28 3.02
CA ILE A 230 14.99 -1.69 3.56
C ILE A 230 16.17 -2.14 2.72
N GLU A 231 17.07 -1.20 2.39
CA GLU A 231 18.20 -1.45 1.50
C GLU A 231 19.42 -0.64 1.93
N THR A 232 20.59 -1.25 1.83
CA THR A 232 21.87 -0.55 1.97
C THR A 232 22.45 -0.26 0.61
N THR A 233 22.44 1.01 0.20
CA THR A 233 23.04 1.47 -1.06
C THR A 233 24.51 1.87 -0.88
N GLY A 234 24.95 1.98 0.37
CA GLY A 234 26.33 2.24 0.80
C GLY A 234 26.65 1.50 2.09
N THR A 235 27.88 1.65 2.59
CA THR A 235 28.28 1.14 3.91
C THR A 235 27.66 2.03 4.99
N ILE A 236 27.01 1.43 5.98
CA ILE A 236 26.42 2.10 7.14
C ILE A 236 27.17 1.79 8.43
N SER A 237 27.01 2.61 9.47
CA SER A 237 27.80 2.53 10.71
C SER A 237 27.43 1.36 11.60
N GLY A 238 26.17 0.91 11.55
CA GLY A 238 25.62 -0.20 12.33
C GLY A 238 24.54 -0.94 11.57
N ALA A 239 24.22 -2.18 11.97
CA ALA A 239 23.10 -2.91 11.40
C ALA A 239 21.79 -2.14 11.61
N ALA A 240 20.94 -2.11 10.58
CA ALA A 240 19.70 -1.34 10.57
C ALA A 240 18.46 -2.25 10.51
N VAL A 241 17.34 -1.75 11.02
CA VAL A 241 16.10 -2.51 11.14
C VAL A 241 14.89 -1.63 10.79
N LEU A 242 14.09 -2.07 9.83
CA LEU A 242 12.75 -1.58 9.61
C LEU A 242 11.75 -2.55 10.27
N GLN A 243 10.93 -2.06 11.21
CA GLN A 243 9.96 -2.87 11.92
C GLN A 243 8.57 -2.69 11.30
N GLN A 244 7.97 -3.78 10.83
CA GLN A 244 6.57 -3.83 10.43
C GLN A 244 5.70 -4.25 11.61
N VAL A 245 4.60 -3.52 11.86
CA VAL A 245 3.64 -3.84 12.92
C VAL A 245 2.35 -4.40 12.32
N CYS A 246 1.56 -3.56 11.66
CA CYS A 246 0.31 -3.94 11.00
C CYS A 246 0.11 -3.20 9.68
N SER A 247 -0.86 -3.72 8.89
CA SER A 247 -1.29 -3.08 7.66
C SER A 247 -2.76 -3.36 7.43
N SER A 248 -3.47 -2.40 6.86
CA SER A 248 -4.83 -2.64 6.40
C SER A 248 -5.12 -1.87 5.12
N CYS A 249 -6.04 -2.39 4.33
CA CYS A 249 -6.59 -1.71 3.16
C CYS A 249 -8.11 -1.80 3.19
N MET A 250 -8.76 -0.68 3.07
CA MET A 250 -10.21 -0.54 3.05
C MET A 250 -10.66 0.08 1.73
N ILE A 251 -11.87 -0.27 1.31
CA ILE A 251 -12.55 0.31 0.16
C ILE A 251 -13.91 0.85 0.60
N GLU A 252 -14.34 1.94 0.00
CA GLU A 252 -15.63 2.57 0.30
C GLU A 252 -16.81 1.76 -0.24
N GLY A 253 -17.84 1.52 0.61
CA GLY A 253 -19.13 1.00 0.17
C GLY A 253 -19.15 -0.46 -0.30
N GLY A 254 -18.23 -1.28 0.19
CA GLY A 254 -18.17 -2.72 -0.13
C GLY A 254 -17.42 -3.04 -1.43
N TYR A 255 -17.08 -4.30 -1.60
CA TYR A 255 -16.32 -4.82 -2.73
C TYR A 255 -17.18 -5.78 -3.55
N SER A 256 -17.40 -5.47 -4.82
CA SER A 256 -18.08 -6.33 -5.77
C SER A 256 -17.16 -6.60 -6.96
N PRO A 257 -16.46 -7.76 -7.01
CA PRO A 257 -15.55 -8.04 -8.10
C PRO A 257 -16.33 -8.13 -9.42
N GLN A 258 -15.90 -7.31 -10.38
CA GLN A 258 -16.39 -7.32 -11.76
C GLN A 258 -15.36 -8.03 -12.63
N GLY A 259 -15.79 -8.94 -13.47
CA GLY A 259 -14.87 -9.69 -14.31
C GLY A 259 -15.54 -10.62 -15.28
N ILE A 260 -14.75 -11.25 -16.12
CA ILE A 260 -15.22 -12.27 -17.06
C ILE A 260 -15.09 -13.61 -16.36
N ILE A 261 -16.22 -14.29 -16.18
CA ILE A 261 -16.23 -15.65 -15.63
C ILE A 261 -15.63 -16.59 -16.67
N GLN A 262 -14.64 -17.37 -16.24
CA GLN A 262 -14.01 -18.42 -17.02
C GLN A 262 -14.15 -19.73 -16.27
N SER A 263 -14.39 -20.81 -16.99
CA SER A 263 -14.38 -22.16 -16.44
C SER A 263 -13.41 -23.03 -17.23
N VAL A 264 -12.78 -23.96 -16.55
CA VAL A 264 -11.91 -24.97 -17.16
C VAL A 264 -12.19 -26.30 -16.48
N GLY A 265 -12.25 -27.33 -17.27
CA GLY A 265 -12.37 -28.72 -16.80
C GLY A 265 -11.22 -29.58 -17.33
N THR A 266 -11.16 -30.82 -16.89
CA THR A 266 -10.24 -31.81 -17.46
C THR A 266 -10.55 -32.02 -18.95
N ALA A 267 -9.51 -32.11 -19.76
CA ALA A 267 -9.63 -32.26 -21.21
C ALA A 267 -10.31 -33.60 -21.63
N SER A 268 -10.37 -34.57 -20.74
CA SER A 268 -10.97 -35.87 -20.95
C SER A 268 -12.15 -36.08 -20.03
N LEU A 269 -13.25 -36.59 -20.57
CA LEU A 269 -14.42 -37.06 -19.77
C LEU A 269 -14.05 -38.23 -18.85
N ALA A 270 -12.98 -38.95 -19.16
CA ALA A 270 -12.47 -40.05 -18.30
C ALA A 270 -11.68 -39.51 -17.08
N GLY A 271 -11.47 -38.19 -16.99
CA GLY A 271 -10.74 -37.59 -15.88
C GLY A 271 -9.22 -37.85 -15.93
N VAL A 272 -8.59 -37.79 -14.76
CA VAL A 272 -7.16 -38.10 -14.56
C VAL A 272 -7.09 -39.39 -13.73
N THR A 273 -6.43 -40.42 -14.27
CA THR A 273 -6.22 -41.68 -13.55
C THR A 273 -5.15 -41.52 -12.48
N LEU A 274 -5.51 -41.81 -11.24
CA LEU A 274 -4.61 -41.78 -10.08
C LEU A 274 -4.03 -43.19 -9.89
N THR A 275 -2.79 -43.43 -10.33
CA THR A 275 -2.19 -44.76 -10.36
C THR A 275 -1.37 -45.10 -9.12
N THR A 276 -0.96 -44.14 -8.34
CA THR A 276 -0.06 -44.34 -7.20
C THR A 276 -0.55 -43.60 -5.97
N ALA A 277 -0.79 -44.34 -4.89
CA ALA A 277 -1.15 -43.72 -3.61
C ALA A 277 -0.02 -42.83 -3.07
N GLY A 278 -0.39 -41.68 -2.48
CA GLY A 278 0.56 -40.73 -1.90
C GLY A 278 1.28 -39.84 -2.94
N THR A 279 0.94 -39.96 -4.23
CA THR A 279 1.50 -39.13 -5.29
C THR A 279 0.56 -37.96 -5.61
N PHE A 280 1.11 -36.75 -5.78
CA PHE A 280 0.33 -35.60 -6.24
C PHE A 280 0.17 -35.61 -7.76
N TYR A 281 -1.07 -35.46 -8.20
CA TYR A 281 -1.41 -35.38 -9.63
C TYR A 281 -1.92 -33.98 -9.95
N ASN A 282 -1.35 -33.36 -11.01
CA ASN A 282 -1.82 -32.05 -11.47
C ASN A 282 -3.14 -32.23 -12.26
N LEU A 283 -4.23 -31.69 -11.72
CA LEU A 283 -5.55 -31.69 -12.34
C LEU A 283 -5.77 -30.49 -13.26
N GLY A 284 -5.05 -29.41 -13.03
CA GLY A 284 -5.14 -28.19 -13.81
C GLY A 284 -4.16 -27.11 -13.32
N THR A 285 -3.89 -26.17 -14.18
CA THR A 285 -3.02 -25.02 -13.86
C THR A 285 -3.73 -23.73 -14.24
N ILE A 286 -3.74 -22.77 -13.30
CA ILE A 286 -4.24 -21.42 -13.53
C ILE A 286 -3.05 -20.48 -13.50
N ARG A 287 -2.92 -19.64 -14.54
CA ARG A 287 -1.87 -18.63 -14.61
C ARG A 287 -2.34 -17.35 -15.27
N ILE A 288 -1.74 -16.24 -14.90
CA ILE A 288 -1.92 -14.96 -15.57
C ILE A 288 -1.18 -15.03 -16.92
N LYS A 289 -1.82 -14.53 -18.00
CA LYS A 289 -1.17 -14.43 -19.32
C LYS A 289 -0.03 -13.43 -19.28
N SER A 290 1.08 -13.72 -19.99
CA SER A 290 2.27 -12.86 -20.05
C SER A 290 1.96 -11.42 -20.52
N GLY A 291 1.00 -11.23 -21.40
CA GLY A 291 0.58 -9.90 -21.86
C GLY A 291 -0.39 -9.15 -20.93
N ARG A 292 -0.66 -9.67 -19.73
CA ARG A 292 -1.59 -9.06 -18.76
C ARG A 292 -1.05 -9.15 -17.33
N PRO A 293 0.11 -8.57 -17.03
CA PRO A 293 0.81 -8.76 -15.75
C PRO A 293 0.01 -8.26 -14.54
N TYR A 294 -0.89 -7.30 -14.72
CA TYR A 294 -1.72 -6.73 -13.65
C TYR A 294 -3.13 -7.31 -13.57
N ALA A 295 -3.40 -8.42 -14.30
CA ALA A 295 -4.68 -9.10 -14.20
C ALA A 295 -4.80 -9.80 -12.84
N LEU A 296 -6.01 -9.76 -12.27
CA LEU A 296 -6.35 -10.45 -11.04
C LEU A 296 -7.18 -11.68 -11.37
N ILE A 297 -6.82 -12.83 -10.82
CA ILE A 297 -7.59 -14.06 -10.91
C ILE A 297 -8.24 -14.32 -9.54
N ILE A 298 -9.56 -14.35 -9.50
CA ILE A 298 -10.33 -14.64 -8.27
C ILE A 298 -11.01 -16.00 -8.46
N PRO A 299 -10.51 -17.07 -7.81
CA PRO A 299 -11.17 -18.37 -7.85
C PRO A 299 -12.56 -18.28 -7.21
N GLN A 300 -13.60 -18.70 -7.93
CA GLN A 300 -14.98 -18.72 -7.44
C GLN A 300 -15.38 -20.07 -6.87
N GLY A 301 -14.81 -21.14 -7.41
CA GLY A 301 -15.11 -22.48 -6.95
C GLY A 301 -14.22 -23.52 -7.62
N PHE A 302 -14.15 -24.67 -6.96
CA PHE A 302 -13.48 -25.86 -7.46
C PHE A 302 -14.39 -27.06 -7.17
N ILE A 303 -14.63 -27.87 -8.18
CA ILE A 303 -15.39 -29.11 -8.05
C ILE A 303 -14.50 -30.25 -8.50
N ALA A 304 -14.28 -31.23 -7.64
CA ALA A 304 -13.60 -32.47 -7.97
C ALA A 304 -14.50 -33.66 -7.53
N SER A 305 -14.57 -34.68 -8.36
CA SER A 305 -15.16 -35.94 -8.01
C SER A 305 -14.17 -37.06 -8.28
N ALA A 306 -14.14 -38.04 -7.40
CA ALA A 306 -13.35 -39.25 -7.59
C ALA A 306 -14.32 -40.42 -7.78
N VAL A 307 -14.01 -41.30 -8.71
CA VAL A 307 -14.70 -42.59 -8.91
C VAL A 307 -13.71 -43.66 -8.55
N ALA A 308 -14.11 -44.57 -7.65
CA ALA A 308 -13.30 -45.71 -7.23
C ALA A 308 -13.35 -46.84 -8.29
#